data_f803f1c442c956651c920419d489cc9e
#
_entry.id   f803f1c442c956651c920419d489cc9e
#
_cell.length_a   1.000
_cell.length_b   1.000
_cell.length_c   1.000
_cell.angle_alpha   90.00
_cell.angle_beta   90.00
_cell.angle_gamma   90.00
#
_symmetry.space_group_name_H-M   'P 1'
#
loop_
_entity.id
_entity.type
_entity.pdbx_description
1 polymer ?
#
loop_
_entity_poly.entity_id
_entity_poly.type
_entity_poly.pdbx_seq_one_letter_code
_entity_poly.pdbx_strand_id
1 'polypeptide(L)'
;MKKKLLLSLLIIPVLILGGAGANLVASWISPSGMQGLSAHADTSPSLLEPPSAIVDLEETFARVAEHINPAIVQIVMQRVEPSGNRSANPFRGTPFEYYFDEPQQPNPRRSEGLGSGVIIRSDGYIVTNNHVVEDADELSVRLLDGTTHVGRVIGTDPFSDIAVVKIDAEDLPVVPYGDADAARVGQWVMAFGSPLSEDLSNTVTAGIISAIGRLSAAGNEQYGVRNYIQTDAAINPGNSGGGLVNLRGQLVGLNAAIYSGTGGFQGIGFSIPVNTVQQVADQLIENGRVERARLGIQYGPATESLIELLDLPRGSAMVGRITEGSAAARAGVQTGDVITHINGSALQNHLEVSNIVGGLRPGDEIRLSINRNGDAMELTVNLGGADDEIFAEADQSNRPSKPSAEADPGAELGMSLVTLNDALRNRYGFDQRDQGVVVVRIDAESDAYRNGSLREGALIVELDKQPVSDTQAFSRVYANIEAGDAFLVRIQRPQDAGVMVTALTKPE
;
A
#
# COMPACT_ATOMS: atom_id res chain seq x y z
N MET A 1 -52.70 -4.77 12.08
CA MET A 1 -52.51 -3.34 12.41
C MET A 1 -53.19 -3.03 13.74
N LYS A 2 -52.53 -2.69 14.78
CA LYS A 2 -52.88 -2.32 16.17
C LYS A 2 -52.14 -3.19 17.20
N LYS A 3 -50.87 -2.94 17.39
CA LYS A 3 -50.09 -3.35 18.59
C LYS A 3 -48.70 -2.66 18.61
N LYS A 4 -48.60 -1.34 18.49
CA LYS A 4 -47.38 -0.58 18.72
C LYS A 4 -47.68 0.85 19.26
N LEU A 5 -48.47 0.95 20.31
CA LEU A 5 -48.73 2.27 20.92
C LEU A 5 -48.99 2.17 22.42
N LEU A 6 -48.18 1.44 23.18
CA LEU A 6 -48.39 1.32 24.63
C LEU A 6 -47.10 1.19 25.45
N LEU A 7 -45.97 1.68 24.94
CA LEU A 7 -44.69 1.61 25.70
C LEU A 7 -44.02 2.99 25.93
N SER A 8 -44.68 4.08 25.61
CA SER A 8 -44.11 5.43 25.77
C SER A 8 -44.75 6.28 26.88
N LEU A 9 -45.60 5.69 27.72
CA LEU A 9 -46.35 6.43 28.76
C LEU A 9 -46.04 6.02 30.20
N LEU A 10 -44.97 5.25 30.46
CA LEU A 10 -44.63 4.72 31.79
C LEU A 10 -43.30 5.24 32.38
N ILE A 11 -42.63 6.18 31.72
CA ILE A 11 -41.31 6.71 32.19
C ILE A 11 -41.43 8.14 32.77
N ILE A 12 -42.54 8.85 32.57
CA ILE A 12 -42.68 10.24 33.03
C ILE A 12 -43.15 10.41 34.48
N PRO A 13 -43.84 9.48 35.18
CA PRO A 13 -44.25 9.73 36.57
C PRO A 13 -43.18 9.51 37.64
N VAL A 14 -42.03 8.87 37.34
CA VAL A 14 -41.02 8.57 38.39
C VAL A 14 -40.13 9.75 38.73
N LEU A 15 -40.01 10.75 37.82
CA LEU A 15 -39.14 11.93 38.03
C LEU A 15 -39.86 13.08 38.78
N ILE A 16 -41.18 13.04 38.96
CA ILE A 16 -41.94 14.10 39.63
C ILE A 16 -42.17 13.77 41.14
N LEU A 17 -42.01 12.53 41.55
CA LEU A 17 -42.13 12.17 42.97
C LEU A 17 -40.86 12.30 43.81
N GLY A 18 -39.68 12.44 43.16
CA GLY A 18 -38.40 12.71 43.84
C GLY A 18 -38.23 14.17 44.32
N GLY A 19 -38.91 15.11 43.68
CA GLY A 19 -38.80 16.54 44.01
C GLY A 19 -39.74 17.03 45.15
N ALA A 20 -40.83 16.34 45.40
CA ALA A 20 -41.80 16.73 46.39
C ALA A 20 -41.52 16.20 47.80
N GLY A 21 -40.71 15.13 47.92
CA GLY A 21 -40.32 14.54 49.22
C GLY A 21 -39.27 15.33 50.00
N ALA A 22 -38.44 16.12 49.30
CA ALA A 22 -37.38 16.89 49.95
C ALA A 22 -37.84 18.17 50.65
N ASN A 23 -39.02 18.68 50.30
CA ASN A 23 -39.55 19.91 50.88
C ASN A 23 -40.48 19.69 52.11
N LEU A 24 -40.86 18.44 52.43
CA LEU A 24 -41.73 18.13 53.58
C LEU A 24 -40.98 17.79 54.87
N VAL A 25 -39.66 17.58 54.79
CA VAL A 25 -38.80 17.32 55.95
C VAL A 25 -38.24 18.60 56.56
N ALA A 26 -38.18 19.68 55.77
CA ALA A 26 -37.56 20.95 56.16
C ALA A 26 -38.43 21.80 57.09
N SER A 27 -39.72 21.44 57.32
CA SER A 27 -40.64 22.25 58.11
C SER A 27 -40.80 21.82 59.62
N TRP A 28 -40.00 20.83 60.06
CA TRP A 28 -40.10 20.27 61.44
C TRP A 28 -38.87 20.46 62.31
N ILE A 29 -37.91 21.26 61.90
CA ILE A 29 -36.70 21.55 62.69
C ILE A 29 -36.73 23.01 63.14
N SER A 30 -36.98 23.18 64.48
CA SER A 30 -36.98 24.49 65.13
C SER A 30 -35.62 25.22 65.03
N PRO A 31 -35.62 26.61 64.96
CA PRO A 31 -34.45 27.41 64.67
C PRO A 31 -33.36 27.54 65.77
N SER A 32 -33.45 26.79 66.84
CA SER A 32 -32.63 26.99 68.04
C SER A 32 -31.50 25.99 68.27
N GLY A 33 -31.18 25.14 67.30
CA GLY A 33 -30.19 24.08 67.47
C GLY A 33 -29.06 23.97 66.46
N MET A 34 -28.96 24.90 65.49
CA MET A 34 -27.94 24.82 64.45
C MET A 34 -26.90 25.92 64.49
N GLN A 35 -26.20 26.02 65.63
CA GLN A 35 -24.90 26.65 65.68
C GLN A 35 -23.84 25.57 65.74
N GLY A 36 -23.22 25.22 64.60
CA GLY A 36 -22.05 24.38 64.63
C GLY A 36 -21.91 23.26 63.56
N LEU A 37 -22.55 23.38 62.39
CA LEU A 37 -22.25 22.45 61.27
C LEU A 37 -22.10 23.23 59.94
N SER A 38 -21.16 24.17 59.94
CA SER A 38 -20.54 24.67 58.69
C SER A 38 -19.25 23.87 58.43
N ALA A 39 -19.38 22.55 58.39
CA ALA A 39 -18.39 21.77 57.68
C ALA A 39 -18.77 21.87 56.23
N HIS A 40 -18.26 22.89 55.54
CA HIS A 40 -18.03 22.78 54.11
C HIS A 40 -17.05 21.60 53.99
N ALA A 41 -17.59 20.42 53.73
CA ALA A 41 -16.80 19.37 53.19
C ALA A 41 -16.27 19.92 51.85
N ASP A 42 -15.02 20.30 51.85
CA ASP A 42 -14.25 20.61 50.66
C ASP A 42 -14.15 19.29 49.89
N THR A 43 -15.22 18.97 49.15
CA THR A 43 -15.29 17.80 48.26
C THR A 43 -14.61 18.15 46.94
N SER A 44 -13.43 18.75 46.98
CA SER A 44 -12.54 18.66 45.87
C SER A 44 -12.22 17.19 45.67
N PRO A 45 -12.56 16.61 44.49
CA PRO A 45 -12.25 15.20 44.24
C PRO A 45 -10.76 14.98 44.51
N SER A 46 -10.46 14.07 45.44
CA SER A 46 -9.10 13.66 45.73
C SER A 46 -8.53 13.09 44.41
N LEU A 47 -7.57 13.81 43.81
CA LEU A 47 -6.81 13.29 42.69
C LEU A 47 -6.04 12.06 43.17
N LEU A 48 -6.15 10.96 42.43
CA LEU A 48 -5.32 9.80 42.64
C LEU A 48 -3.88 10.17 42.25
N GLU A 49 -2.94 10.01 43.15
CA GLU A 49 -1.52 10.10 42.81
C GLU A 49 -1.07 8.77 42.20
N PRO A 50 -0.72 8.74 40.89
CA PRO A 50 -0.23 7.52 40.28
C PRO A 50 1.15 7.15 40.86
N PRO A 51 1.55 5.87 40.82
CA PRO A 51 2.91 5.45 41.15
C PRO A 51 3.94 6.22 40.32
N SER A 52 5.09 6.54 40.90
CA SER A 52 6.17 7.32 40.22
C SER A 52 6.59 6.72 38.89
N ALA A 53 6.65 5.39 38.78
CA ALA A 53 6.96 4.70 37.52
C ALA A 53 5.97 5.00 36.39
N ILE A 54 4.70 5.26 36.70
CA ILE A 54 3.69 5.65 35.69
C ILE A 54 3.91 7.11 35.29
N VAL A 55 4.18 8.00 36.25
CA VAL A 55 4.51 9.41 35.99
C VAL A 55 5.77 9.51 35.12
N ASP A 56 6.81 8.74 35.42
CA ASP A 56 8.05 8.70 34.65
C ASP A 56 7.83 8.20 33.21
N LEU A 57 6.93 7.25 33.04
CA LEU A 57 6.55 6.76 31.71
C LEU A 57 5.77 7.82 30.93
N GLU A 58 4.78 8.46 31.53
CA GLU A 58 3.98 9.54 30.94
C GLU A 58 4.91 10.69 30.48
N GLU A 59 5.81 11.12 31.35
CA GLU A 59 6.82 12.15 31.06
C GLU A 59 7.75 11.74 29.92
N THR A 60 8.08 10.44 29.79
CA THR A 60 8.89 9.92 28.68
C THR A 60 8.17 10.07 27.36
N PHE A 61 6.87 9.73 27.28
CA PHE A 61 6.07 9.92 26.08
C PHE A 61 5.99 11.40 25.69
N ALA A 62 5.71 12.28 26.65
CA ALA A 62 5.63 13.71 26.42
C ALA A 62 6.93 14.28 25.85
N ARG A 63 8.09 13.96 26.48
CA ARG A 63 9.42 14.41 26.02
C ARG A 63 9.78 13.87 24.63
N VAL A 64 9.45 12.61 24.33
CA VAL A 64 9.69 12.06 23.00
C VAL A 64 8.83 12.80 21.97
N ALA A 65 7.55 13.09 22.27
CA ALA A 65 6.68 13.84 21.39
C ALA A 65 7.21 15.26 21.13
N GLU A 66 7.60 15.99 22.17
CA GLU A 66 8.17 17.33 22.06
C GLU A 66 9.47 17.38 21.24
N HIS A 67 10.31 16.35 21.39
CA HIS A 67 11.60 16.27 20.70
C HIS A 67 11.44 15.91 19.21
N ILE A 68 10.48 15.04 18.87
CA ILE A 68 10.33 14.48 17.52
C ILE A 68 9.41 15.32 16.64
N ASN A 69 8.32 15.90 17.17
CA ASN A 69 7.37 16.70 16.40
C ASN A 69 8.00 17.75 15.49
N PRO A 70 9.04 18.51 15.90
CA PRO A 70 9.66 19.50 15.03
C PRO A 70 10.31 18.92 13.77
N ALA A 71 10.64 17.63 13.77
CA ALA A 71 11.23 16.94 12.62
C ALA A 71 10.20 16.18 11.76
N ILE A 72 8.91 16.26 12.13
CA ILE A 72 7.81 15.70 11.32
C ILE A 72 7.18 16.80 10.51
N VAL A 73 7.02 16.58 9.22
CA VAL A 73 6.49 17.58 8.28
C VAL A 73 5.21 17.09 7.62
N GLN A 74 4.40 18.05 7.22
CA GLN A 74 3.27 17.80 6.33
C GLN A 74 3.73 17.94 4.89
N ILE A 75 3.39 16.98 4.06
CA ILE A 75 3.62 17.01 2.62
C ILE A 75 2.28 17.21 1.93
N VAL A 76 2.18 18.27 1.15
CA VAL A 76 1.01 18.60 0.34
C VAL A 76 1.41 18.45 -1.12
N MET A 77 0.79 17.50 -1.81
CA MET A 77 0.94 17.38 -3.26
C MET A 77 -0.24 18.01 -3.97
N GLN A 78 0.03 18.69 -5.09
CA GLN A 78 -1.00 19.20 -5.98
C GLN A 78 -0.85 18.54 -7.35
N ARG A 79 -1.97 18.08 -7.88
CA ARG A 79 -2.08 17.53 -9.23
C ARG A 79 -3.04 18.39 -10.05
N VAL A 80 -2.62 18.79 -11.24
CA VAL A 80 -3.44 19.51 -12.20
C VAL A 80 -4.06 18.52 -13.16
N GLU A 81 -5.35 18.21 -12.99
CA GLU A 81 -6.06 17.33 -13.93
C GLU A 81 -6.42 18.09 -15.20
N PRO A 82 -6.05 17.60 -16.41
CA PRO A 82 -6.57 18.12 -17.66
C PRO A 82 -8.09 17.91 -17.70
N SER A 83 -8.83 18.94 -18.10
CA SER A 83 -10.30 18.88 -18.27
C SER A 83 -10.67 17.72 -19.19
N GLY A 84 -11.27 16.67 -18.67
CA GLY A 84 -11.80 15.55 -19.47
C GLY A 84 -11.44 14.13 -18.98
N ASN A 85 -10.62 13.98 -17.96
CA ASN A 85 -10.29 12.65 -17.46
C ASN A 85 -10.75 12.47 -16.01
N ARG A 86 -11.27 11.27 -15.71
CA ARG A 86 -11.82 10.86 -14.42
C ARG A 86 -10.88 11.22 -13.28
N SER A 87 -11.44 11.84 -12.26
CA SER A 87 -10.81 12.09 -10.95
C SER A 87 -9.99 10.88 -10.50
N ALA A 88 -8.68 10.92 -10.67
CA ALA A 88 -7.81 9.88 -10.14
C ALA A 88 -7.58 10.22 -8.67
N ASN A 89 -8.23 9.46 -7.78
CA ASN A 89 -7.89 9.46 -6.37
C ASN A 89 -6.39 9.11 -6.26
N PRO A 90 -5.52 10.02 -5.74
CA PRO A 90 -4.08 9.79 -5.67
C PRO A 90 -3.71 8.59 -4.78
N PHE A 91 -4.64 8.13 -3.95
CA PHE A 91 -4.48 6.96 -3.10
C PHE A 91 -5.17 5.71 -3.69
N ARG A 92 -5.56 5.74 -4.97
CA ARG A 92 -6.18 4.60 -5.64
C ARG A 92 -5.26 3.38 -5.61
N GLY A 93 -5.78 2.24 -5.15
CA GLY A 93 -5.00 1.02 -4.93
C GLY A 93 -4.24 1.00 -3.60
N THR A 94 -4.33 2.04 -2.78
CA THR A 94 -3.82 2.05 -1.41
C THR A 94 -4.95 1.83 -0.40
N PRO A 95 -4.66 1.44 0.85
CA PRO A 95 -5.66 1.33 1.92
C PRO A 95 -6.43 2.63 2.22
N PHE A 96 -5.97 3.74 1.68
CA PHE A 96 -6.56 5.07 1.90
C PHE A 96 -7.48 5.55 0.78
N GLU A 97 -7.67 4.79 -0.30
CA GLU A 97 -8.53 5.12 -1.44
C GLU A 97 -9.93 5.58 -1.00
N TYR A 98 -10.51 4.90 -0.03
CA TYR A 98 -11.87 5.17 0.47
C TYR A 98 -12.07 6.58 1.03
N TYR A 99 -11.04 7.23 1.57
CA TYR A 99 -11.15 8.55 2.19
C TYR A 99 -11.10 9.71 1.20
N PHE A 100 -10.70 9.45 -0.04
CA PHE A 100 -10.48 10.45 -1.07
C PHE A 100 -11.42 10.28 -2.28
N ASP A 101 -12.41 9.39 -2.19
CA ASP A 101 -13.44 9.18 -3.21
C ASP A 101 -14.58 10.18 -3.01
N GLU A 102 -14.51 11.39 -3.62
CA GLU A 102 -15.58 12.38 -3.59
C GLU A 102 -16.44 12.35 -4.86
N PRO A 103 -17.78 12.65 -4.74
CA PRO A 103 -18.68 12.73 -5.89
C PRO A 103 -18.39 13.95 -6.77
N GLN A 104 -18.33 13.75 -8.06
CA GLN A 104 -17.85 14.64 -9.11
C GLN A 104 -18.63 15.92 -9.33
N GLN A 105 -17.93 17.04 -9.59
CA GLN A 105 -18.44 18.21 -10.31
C GLN A 105 -17.50 18.55 -11.50
N PRO A 106 -18.01 18.99 -12.66
CA PRO A 106 -17.23 19.21 -13.87
C PRO A 106 -16.55 20.60 -13.87
N ASN A 107 -15.40 20.72 -13.23
CA ASN A 107 -14.48 21.87 -13.39
C ASN A 107 -13.04 21.35 -13.29
N PRO A 108 -12.04 21.96 -13.96
CA PRO A 108 -10.66 21.60 -13.77
C PRO A 108 -10.30 21.82 -12.30
N ARG A 109 -10.19 20.73 -11.55
CA ARG A 109 -9.86 20.76 -10.11
C ARG A 109 -8.39 20.46 -9.93
N ARG A 110 -7.75 21.23 -9.08
CA ARG A 110 -6.53 20.80 -8.42
C ARG A 110 -6.94 19.78 -7.37
N SER A 111 -6.51 18.54 -7.52
CA SER A 111 -6.62 17.57 -6.46
C SER A 111 -5.42 17.74 -5.51
N GLU A 112 -5.70 17.83 -4.22
CA GLU A 112 -4.68 17.91 -3.18
C GLU A 112 -4.60 16.56 -2.48
N GLY A 113 -3.40 15.98 -2.45
CA GLY A 113 -3.07 14.83 -1.62
C GLY A 113 -2.25 15.30 -0.41
N LEU A 114 -2.44 14.64 0.72
CA LEU A 114 -1.77 14.95 1.97
C LEU A 114 -1.07 13.73 2.55
N GLY A 115 0.15 13.93 3.03
CA GLY A 115 0.92 12.92 3.73
C GLY A 115 1.87 13.55 4.73
N SER A 116 2.72 12.74 5.30
CA SER A 116 3.75 13.15 6.25
C SER A 116 5.15 12.87 5.70
N GLY A 117 6.15 13.49 6.31
CA GLY A 117 7.56 13.19 6.09
C GLY A 117 8.36 13.30 7.38
N VAL A 118 9.54 12.71 7.36
CA VAL A 118 10.51 12.75 8.46
C VAL A 118 11.77 13.42 7.97
N ILE A 119 12.19 14.51 8.61
CA ILE A 119 13.46 15.17 8.33
C ILE A 119 14.61 14.27 8.84
N ILE A 120 15.47 13.86 7.93
CA ILE A 120 16.59 12.95 8.20
C ILE A 120 17.96 13.65 8.15
N ARG A 121 18.01 14.88 7.61
CA ARG A 121 19.21 15.69 7.55
C ARG A 121 18.87 17.17 7.77
N SER A 122 19.70 17.87 8.51
CA SER A 122 19.49 19.28 8.88
C SER A 122 19.51 20.25 7.71
N ASP A 123 20.04 19.82 6.56
CA ASP A 123 20.04 20.57 5.30
C ASP A 123 18.76 20.35 4.46
N GLY A 124 17.71 19.70 5.00
CA GLY A 124 16.38 19.65 4.41
C GLY A 124 16.07 18.40 3.59
N TYR A 125 16.78 17.29 3.76
CA TYR A 125 16.36 16.01 3.22
C TYR A 125 15.30 15.36 4.10
N ILE A 126 14.24 14.89 3.47
CA ILE A 126 13.03 14.33 4.10
C ILE A 126 12.73 12.99 3.45
N VAL A 127 12.48 11.96 4.25
CA VAL A 127 11.93 10.69 3.77
C VAL A 127 10.42 10.69 3.91
N THR A 128 9.75 10.10 2.93
CA THR A 128 8.30 9.87 2.91
C THR A 128 7.99 8.61 2.11
N ASN A 129 6.72 8.25 1.97
CA ASN A 129 6.33 7.17 1.08
C ASN A 129 6.31 7.62 -0.38
N ASN A 130 6.59 6.68 -1.31
CA ASN A 130 6.48 6.94 -2.75
C ASN A 130 5.05 7.33 -3.13
N HIS A 131 4.03 6.61 -2.63
CA HIS A 131 2.64 6.90 -2.94
C HIS A 131 2.17 8.29 -2.46
N VAL A 132 2.89 8.94 -1.53
CA VAL A 132 2.61 10.32 -1.08
C VAL A 132 3.04 11.37 -2.12
N VAL A 133 4.07 11.07 -2.93
CA VAL A 133 4.64 12.02 -3.90
C VAL A 133 4.47 11.58 -5.35
N GLU A 134 3.93 10.38 -5.57
CA GLU A 134 3.68 9.82 -6.89
C GLU A 134 2.68 10.70 -7.65
N ASP A 135 3.00 11.01 -8.91
CA ASP A 135 2.18 11.85 -9.77
C ASP A 135 1.97 13.32 -9.30
N ALA A 136 2.76 13.83 -8.35
CA ALA A 136 2.69 15.23 -7.94
C ALA A 136 3.27 16.15 -9.02
N ASP A 137 2.46 17.14 -9.50
CA ASP A 137 2.95 18.21 -10.37
C ASP A 137 3.67 19.29 -9.54
N GLU A 138 3.14 19.59 -8.35
CA GLU A 138 3.73 20.51 -7.39
C GLU A 138 3.73 19.89 -6.00
N LEU A 139 4.83 20.08 -5.27
CA LEU A 139 5.00 19.59 -3.91
C LEU A 139 5.35 20.72 -2.97
N SER A 140 4.63 20.82 -1.86
CA SER A 140 4.96 21.74 -0.78
C SER A 140 5.11 20.98 0.54
N VAL A 141 6.06 21.44 1.37
CA VAL A 141 6.38 20.88 2.67
C VAL A 141 6.14 21.96 3.72
N ARG A 142 5.26 21.66 4.68
CA ARG A 142 4.96 22.53 5.80
C ARG A 142 5.62 22.02 7.08
N LEU A 143 6.39 22.89 7.72
CA LEU A 143 7.07 22.61 9.00
C LEU A 143 6.12 22.85 10.18
N LEU A 144 6.55 22.41 11.39
CA LEU A 144 5.77 22.60 12.63
C LEU A 144 5.48 24.05 12.96
N ASP A 145 6.39 24.97 12.64
CA ASP A 145 6.23 26.43 12.87
C ASP A 145 5.26 27.10 11.88
N GLY A 146 4.68 26.32 10.94
CA GLY A 146 3.75 26.78 9.90
C GLY A 146 4.44 27.33 8.65
N THR A 147 5.77 27.38 8.60
CA THR A 147 6.49 27.76 7.37
C THR A 147 6.31 26.70 6.28
N THR A 148 6.17 27.17 5.05
CA THR A 148 5.96 26.29 3.88
C THR A 148 7.10 26.48 2.90
N HIS A 149 7.67 25.38 2.45
CA HIS A 149 8.76 25.32 1.48
C HIS A 149 8.31 24.56 0.23
N VAL A 150 8.88 24.92 -0.92
CA VAL A 150 8.74 24.11 -2.13
C VAL A 150 9.57 22.84 -1.96
N GLY A 151 8.91 21.68 -2.13
CA GLY A 151 9.57 20.38 -2.09
C GLY A 151 10.02 19.96 -3.49
N ARG A 152 11.21 19.35 -3.58
CA ARG A 152 11.72 18.70 -4.80
C ARG A 152 11.91 17.23 -4.54
N VAL A 153 11.29 16.38 -5.34
CA VAL A 153 11.55 14.93 -5.29
C VAL A 153 12.96 14.67 -5.81
N ILE A 154 13.81 14.11 -4.98
CA ILE A 154 15.19 13.74 -5.32
C ILE A 154 15.21 12.39 -6.04
N GLY A 155 14.39 11.46 -5.57
CA GLY A 155 14.21 10.17 -6.16
C GLY A 155 13.10 9.39 -5.44
N THR A 156 12.60 8.37 -6.12
CA THR A 156 11.54 7.49 -5.62
C THR A 156 11.92 6.04 -5.84
N ASP A 157 11.44 5.19 -4.97
CA ASP A 157 11.51 3.74 -5.12
C ASP A 157 10.11 3.13 -4.89
N PRO A 158 9.34 2.91 -5.96
CA PRO A 158 8.02 2.31 -5.87
C PRO A 158 8.03 0.90 -5.25
N PHE A 159 9.14 0.16 -5.38
CA PHE A 159 9.24 -1.18 -4.83
C PHE A 159 9.22 -1.18 -3.29
N SER A 160 9.95 -0.28 -2.64
CA SER A 160 9.96 -0.15 -1.17
C SER A 160 8.94 0.86 -0.65
N ASP A 161 8.21 1.54 -1.54
CA ASP A 161 7.30 2.63 -1.21
C ASP A 161 8.00 3.76 -0.43
N ILE A 162 9.23 4.13 -0.84
CA ILE A 162 10.02 5.18 -0.22
C ILE A 162 10.34 6.26 -1.25
N ALA A 163 10.29 7.51 -0.83
CA ALA A 163 10.74 8.67 -1.59
C ALA A 163 11.61 9.60 -0.72
N VAL A 164 12.49 10.35 -1.37
CA VAL A 164 13.25 11.43 -0.75
C VAL A 164 12.84 12.75 -1.38
N VAL A 165 12.50 13.69 -0.51
CA VAL A 165 12.14 15.07 -0.85
C VAL A 165 13.20 16.00 -0.28
N LYS A 166 13.53 17.07 -0.99
CA LYS A 166 14.47 18.12 -0.56
C LYS A 166 13.75 19.46 -0.50
N ILE A 167 13.94 20.18 0.60
CA ILE A 167 13.54 21.57 0.76
C ILE A 167 14.77 22.46 0.94
N ASP A 168 14.69 23.71 0.52
CA ASP A 168 15.77 24.68 0.71
C ASP A 168 15.61 25.34 2.08
N ALA A 169 16.15 24.66 3.11
CA ALA A 169 16.19 25.09 4.50
C ALA A 169 17.42 24.46 5.18
N GLU A 170 17.95 25.12 6.21
CA GLU A 170 19.12 24.70 6.98
C GLU A 170 18.80 24.67 8.47
N ASP A 171 19.67 24.06 9.26
CA ASP A 171 19.56 23.94 10.73
C ASP A 171 18.24 23.30 11.19
N LEU A 172 17.67 22.43 10.37
CA LEU A 172 16.44 21.74 10.70
C LEU A 172 16.65 20.65 11.76
N PRO A 173 15.66 20.43 12.63
CA PRO A 173 15.66 19.29 13.55
C PRO A 173 15.58 17.98 12.75
N VAL A 174 16.26 16.93 13.25
CA VAL A 174 16.32 15.62 12.58
C VAL A 174 15.91 14.51 13.54
N VAL A 175 15.30 13.45 13.01
CA VAL A 175 15.04 12.22 13.76
C VAL A 175 16.24 11.29 13.57
N PRO A 176 16.94 10.89 14.66
CA PRO A 176 18.04 9.94 14.54
C PRO A 176 17.52 8.55 14.15
N TYR A 177 18.24 7.87 13.27
CA TYR A 177 17.95 6.48 12.94
C TYR A 177 18.18 5.56 14.14
N GLY A 178 17.26 4.64 14.37
CA GLY A 178 17.42 3.50 15.27
C GLY A 178 17.94 2.28 14.52
N ASP A 179 17.62 1.11 15.08
CA ASP A 179 17.96 -0.18 14.50
C ASP A 179 16.70 -1.08 14.53
N ALA A 180 16.19 -1.41 13.36
CA ALA A 180 15.01 -2.26 13.23
C ALA A 180 15.34 -3.73 13.53
N ASP A 181 16.58 -4.17 13.35
CA ASP A 181 17.00 -5.54 13.64
C ASP A 181 17.10 -5.80 15.16
N ALA A 182 17.36 -4.73 15.94
CA ALA A 182 17.32 -4.77 17.39
C ALA A 182 15.91 -4.60 17.98
N ALA A 183 14.90 -4.34 17.14
CA ALA A 183 13.52 -4.17 17.57
C ALA A 183 12.92 -5.51 18.07
N ARG A 184 12.05 -5.44 19.09
CA ARG A 184 11.41 -6.62 19.67
C ARG A 184 9.91 -6.41 19.82
N VAL A 185 9.14 -7.46 19.58
CA VAL A 185 7.71 -7.49 19.86
C VAL A 185 7.45 -7.14 21.33
N GLY A 186 6.45 -6.28 21.57
CA GLY A 186 6.10 -5.76 22.87
C GLY A 186 6.83 -4.47 23.26
N GLN A 187 7.82 -3.99 22.50
CA GLN A 187 8.43 -2.67 22.74
C GLN A 187 7.45 -1.55 22.42
N TRP A 188 7.41 -0.53 23.29
CA TRP A 188 6.65 0.69 23.06
C TRP A 188 7.19 1.47 21.87
N VAL A 189 6.25 1.96 21.05
CA VAL A 189 6.52 2.85 19.92
C VAL A 189 5.45 3.93 19.83
N MET A 190 5.82 5.02 19.19
CA MET A 190 4.93 6.15 18.91
C MET A 190 4.92 6.38 17.41
N ALA A 191 3.72 6.47 16.82
CA ALA A 191 3.55 6.84 15.44
C ALA A 191 3.27 8.34 15.35
N PHE A 192 4.04 9.01 14.51
CA PHE A 192 3.99 10.45 14.27
C PHE A 192 3.49 10.70 12.85
N GLY A 193 2.70 11.76 12.68
CA GLY A 193 2.26 12.21 11.39
C GLY A 193 1.56 13.56 11.44
N SER A 194 1.37 14.17 10.29
CA SER A 194 0.67 15.44 10.14
C SER A 194 -0.55 15.24 9.23
N PRO A 195 -1.69 14.77 9.81
CA PRO A 195 -2.87 14.40 9.02
C PRO A 195 -3.64 15.60 8.45
N LEU A 196 -4.61 15.28 7.66
CA LEU A 196 -5.59 15.88 6.74
C LEU A 196 -6.10 17.31 6.97
N SER A 197 -5.86 17.97 8.10
CA SER A 197 -6.31 19.35 8.34
C SER A 197 -5.30 20.13 9.17
N GLU A 198 -5.32 21.46 9.04
CA GLU A 198 -4.51 22.35 9.87
C GLU A 198 -4.76 22.13 11.36
N ASP A 199 -6.00 21.79 11.72
CA ASP A 199 -6.44 21.54 13.10
C ASP A 199 -5.95 20.19 13.67
N LEU A 200 -5.48 19.26 12.84
CA LEU A 200 -5.00 17.94 13.22
C LEU A 200 -3.50 17.74 12.96
N SER A 201 -2.75 18.80 12.65
CA SER A 201 -1.30 18.74 12.43
C SER A 201 -0.59 18.13 13.66
N ASN A 202 0.51 17.38 13.42
CA ASN A 202 1.37 16.80 14.46
C ASN A 202 0.64 15.84 15.42
N THR A 203 -0.13 14.93 14.85
CA THR A 203 -0.79 13.85 15.61
C THR A 203 0.25 12.82 16.06
N VAL A 204 0.17 12.45 17.33
CA VAL A 204 0.99 11.39 17.94
C VAL A 204 0.07 10.32 18.49
N THR A 205 0.34 9.08 18.16
CA THR A 205 -0.33 7.92 18.74
C THR A 205 0.70 6.96 19.33
N ALA A 206 0.34 6.21 20.35
CA ALA A 206 1.24 5.28 21.03
C ALA A 206 0.69 3.86 20.98
N GLY A 207 1.59 2.89 20.95
CA GLY A 207 1.30 1.46 20.93
C GLY A 207 2.58 0.65 21.10
N ILE A 208 2.55 -0.58 20.65
CA ILE A 208 3.69 -1.50 20.70
C ILE A 208 4.04 -2.03 19.31
N ILE A 209 5.22 -2.59 19.18
CA ILE A 209 5.57 -3.48 18.08
C ILE A 209 4.78 -4.78 18.28
N SER A 210 3.78 -5.03 17.44
CA SER A 210 2.90 -6.21 17.53
C SER A 210 3.50 -7.43 16.83
N ALA A 211 4.26 -7.21 15.73
CA ALA A 211 4.98 -8.24 15.00
C ALA A 211 6.10 -7.62 14.15
N ILE A 212 7.04 -8.45 13.72
CA ILE A 212 8.15 -8.09 12.82
C ILE A 212 8.16 -9.10 11.67
N GLY A 213 8.63 -8.70 10.51
CA GLY A 213 8.76 -9.60 9.35
C GLY A 213 7.44 -9.89 8.63
N ARG A 214 6.45 -8.96 8.69
CA ARG A 214 5.20 -9.13 7.95
C ARG A 214 5.43 -8.92 6.46
N LEU A 215 4.95 -9.87 5.64
CA LEU A 215 5.27 -9.96 4.23
C LEU A 215 4.38 -9.11 3.33
N SER A 216 3.24 -8.68 3.84
CA SER A 216 2.28 -7.89 3.09
C SER A 216 1.58 -6.93 4.05
N ALA A 217 1.45 -5.68 3.62
CA ALA A 217 0.55 -4.72 4.23
C ALA A 217 -0.81 -4.87 3.54
N ALA A 218 -1.82 -5.31 4.29
CA ALA A 218 -3.23 -5.32 3.86
C ALA A 218 -3.55 -6.13 2.58
N GLY A 219 -2.77 -7.16 2.25
CA GLY A 219 -3.03 -7.98 1.05
C GLY A 219 -2.68 -7.27 -0.26
N ASN A 220 -2.06 -6.09 -0.21
CA ASN A 220 -1.61 -5.38 -1.39
C ASN A 220 -0.23 -5.89 -1.79
N GLU A 221 -0.19 -6.80 -2.78
CA GLU A 221 1.06 -7.33 -3.34
C GLU A 221 1.80 -6.33 -4.24
N GLN A 222 1.25 -5.13 -4.41
CA GLN A 222 1.76 -4.10 -5.33
C GLN A 222 3.11 -3.54 -4.87
N TYR A 223 3.36 -3.50 -3.56
CA TYR A 223 4.64 -3.06 -3.01
C TYR A 223 5.54 -4.25 -2.72
N GLY A 224 6.80 -4.17 -3.14
CA GLY A 224 7.80 -5.22 -2.94
C GLY A 224 8.34 -5.32 -1.51
N VAL A 225 8.02 -4.36 -0.62
CA VAL A 225 8.42 -4.42 0.79
C VAL A 225 7.70 -5.57 1.48
N ARG A 226 8.45 -6.46 2.07
CA ARG A 226 7.92 -7.70 2.65
C ARG A 226 8.49 -8.00 4.03
N ASN A 227 8.91 -6.96 4.74
CA ASN A 227 9.47 -7.07 6.11
C ASN A 227 8.91 -5.98 7.00
N TYR A 228 7.58 -5.76 6.96
CA TYR A 228 6.96 -4.69 7.73
C TYR A 228 7.04 -4.95 9.24
N ILE A 229 7.21 -3.86 9.98
CA ILE A 229 6.91 -3.81 11.41
C ILE A 229 5.41 -3.58 11.55
N GLN A 230 4.73 -4.48 12.26
CA GLN A 230 3.33 -4.32 12.62
C GLN A 230 3.23 -3.61 13.98
N THR A 231 2.32 -2.66 14.10
CA THR A 231 2.04 -1.92 15.34
C THR A 231 0.55 -1.73 15.56
N ASP A 232 0.13 -1.59 16.81
CA ASP A 232 -1.20 -1.17 17.23
C ASP A 232 -1.27 0.32 17.58
N ALA A 233 -0.14 1.07 17.47
CA ALA A 233 -0.19 2.53 17.40
C ALA A 233 -1.06 2.95 16.23
N ALA A 234 -2.06 3.81 16.47
CA ALA A 234 -3.07 4.13 15.46
C ALA A 234 -2.43 4.87 14.27
N ILE A 235 -2.49 4.26 13.09
CA ILE A 235 -2.10 4.87 11.81
C ILE A 235 -3.38 5.18 11.05
N ASN A 236 -3.53 6.43 10.62
CA ASN A 236 -4.67 6.92 9.87
C ASN A 236 -4.20 7.67 8.62
N PRO A 237 -5.08 7.97 7.65
CA PRO A 237 -4.76 8.82 6.52
C PRO A 237 -4.06 10.11 6.96
N GLY A 238 -2.94 10.43 6.31
CA GLY A 238 -2.06 11.54 6.66
C GLY A 238 -0.85 11.15 7.50
N ASN A 239 -0.87 10.02 8.24
CA ASN A 239 0.32 9.53 8.94
C ASN A 239 1.29 8.79 8.01
N SER A 240 0.87 8.42 6.78
CA SER A 240 1.75 7.80 5.78
C SER A 240 2.94 8.71 5.48
N GLY A 241 4.15 8.15 5.49
CA GLY A 241 5.41 8.87 5.36
C GLY A 241 5.92 9.50 6.66
N GLY A 242 5.13 9.46 7.75
CA GLY A 242 5.56 9.84 9.08
C GLY A 242 6.38 8.75 9.78
N GLY A 243 6.91 9.06 10.96
CA GLY A 243 7.82 8.17 11.68
C GLY A 243 7.14 7.24 12.68
N LEU A 244 7.58 5.99 12.75
CA LEU A 244 7.40 5.13 13.91
C LEU A 244 8.69 5.24 14.76
N VAL A 245 8.56 5.70 16.00
CA VAL A 245 9.69 6.10 16.86
C VAL A 245 9.65 5.31 18.17
N ASN A 246 10.80 4.88 18.68
CA ASN A 246 10.89 4.24 20.00
C ASN A 246 10.94 5.28 21.13
N LEU A 247 10.84 4.82 22.39
CA LEU A 247 10.91 5.71 23.55
C LEU A 247 12.30 6.35 23.82
N ARG A 248 13.30 6.09 22.95
CA ARG A 248 14.58 6.80 22.95
C ARG A 248 14.62 7.94 21.94
N GLY A 249 13.52 8.21 21.24
CA GLY A 249 13.44 9.21 20.17
C GLY A 249 14.13 8.78 18.87
N GLN A 250 14.28 7.49 18.62
CA GLN A 250 14.92 6.97 17.40
C GLN A 250 13.85 6.45 16.43
N LEU A 251 13.99 6.76 15.15
CA LEU A 251 13.17 6.21 14.09
C LEU A 251 13.41 4.71 14.00
N VAL A 252 12.37 3.90 14.12
CA VAL A 252 12.40 2.43 13.92
C VAL A 252 11.68 1.98 12.66
N GLY A 253 10.83 2.86 12.09
CA GLY A 253 10.15 2.60 10.83
C GLY A 253 9.50 3.84 10.25
N LEU A 254 9.10 3.75 8.97
CA LEU A 254 8.33 4.74 8.24
C LEU A 254 6.89 4.23 8.11
N ASN A 255 5.91 4.98 8.61
CA ASN A 255 4.50 4.59 8.56
C ASN A 255 4.03 4.51 7.11
N ALA A 256 3.43 3.39 6.72
CA ALA A 256 3.10 3.16 5.31
C ALA A 256 1.64 2.81 5.07
N ALA A 257 1.05 1.90 5.86
CA ALA A 257 -0.25 1.34 5.56
C ALA A 257 -0.97 0.83 6.81
N ILE A 258 -2.26 0.52 6.64
CA ILE A 258 -3.09 -0.20 7.63
C ILE A 258 -3.71 -1.43 7.00
N TYR A 259 -4.00 -2.44 7.81
CA TYR A 259 -4.92 -3.51 7.43
C TYR A 259 -6.34 -3.07 7.78
N SER A 260 -7.19 -2.90 6.77
CA SER A 260 -8.54 -2.41 6.99
C SER A 260 -9.53 -2.97 5.98
N GLY A 261 -10.66 -3.46 6.46
CA GLY A 261 -11.81 -3.82 5.62
C GLY A 261 -12.78 -2.67 5.35
N THR A 262 -12.64 -1.55 6.09
CA THR A 262 -13.57 -0.39 6.05
C THR A 262 -12.85 0.93 5.74
N GLY A 263 -11.52 0.90 5.52
CA GLY A 263 -10.68 2.08 5.30
C GLY A 263 -10.16 2.75 6.57
N GLY A 264 -10.73 2.50 7.77
CA GLY A 264 -10.26 3.03 9.05
C GLY A 264 -9.31 2.09 9.79
N PHE A 265 -8.51 2.62 10.71
CA PHE A 265 -7.64 1.83 11.56
C PHE A 265 -8.42 0.82 12.41
N GLN A 266 -8.00 -0.44 12.39
CA GLN A 266 -8.63 -1.56 13.10
C GLN A 266 -7.64 -2.29 14.02
N GLY A 267 -6.65 -1.60 14.57
CA GLY A 267 -5.64 -2.18 15.47
C GLY A 267 -4.44 -2.79 14.74
N ILE A 268 -4.32 -2.64 13.42
CA ILE A 268 -3.20 -3.19 12.64
C ILE A 268 -2.66 -2.11 11.71
N GLY A 269 -1.51 -1.56 12.07
CA GLY A 269 -0.71 -0.66 11.26
C GLY A 269 0.59 -1.30 10.82
N PHE A 270 1.16 -0.82 9.72
CA PHE A 270 2.41 -1.29 9.15
C PHE A 270 3.38 -0.14 8.92
N SER A 271 4.64 -0.37 9.26
CA SER A 271 5.74 0.58 9.00
C SER A 271 6.89 -0.14 8.30
N ILE A 272 7.52 0.54 7.36
CA ILE A 272 8.73 0.07 6.66
C ILE A 272 9.90 0.17 7.65
N PRO A 273 10.68 -0.90 7.87
CA PRO A 273 11.80 -0.88 8.80
C PRO A 273 12.82 0.21 8.49
N VAL A 274 13.35 0.86 9.51
CA VAL A 274 14.29 1.99 9.35
C VAL A 274 15.56 1.61 8.62
N ASN A 275 16.07 0.38 8.76
CA ASN A 275 17.27 -0.10 8.05
C ASN A 275 17.03 -0.08 6.52
N THR A 276 15.81 -0.47 6.08
CA THR A 276 15.40 -0.34 4.67
C THR A 276 15.26 1.13 4.26
N VAL A 277 14.65 1.97 5.12
CA VAL A 277 14.48 3.41 4.85
C VAL A 277 15.84 4.07 4.65
N GLN A 278 16.79 3.82 5.53
CA GLN A 278 18.14 4.39 5.44
C GLN A 278 18.86 3.95 4.17
N GLN A 279 18.90 2.64 3.91
CA GLN A 279 19.57 2.09 2.73
C GLN A 279 19.03 2.66 1.41
N VAL A 280 17.71 2.81 1.31
CA VAL A 280 17.04 3.35 0.12
C VAL A 280 17.26 4.85 0.03
N ALA A 281 17.09 5.60 1.13
CA ALA A 281 17.27 7.04 1.15
C ALA A 281 18.69 7.45 0.76
N ASP A 282 19.71 6.76 1.27
CA ASP A 282 21.11 7.02 0.91
C ASP A 282 21.35 6.86 -0.59
N GLN A 283 20.83 5.79 -1.22
CA GLN A 283 20.96 5.58 -2.67
C GLN A 283 20.18 6.64 -3.47
N LEU A 284 18.97 7.02 -3.03
CA LEU A 284 18.19 8.06 -3.69
C LEU A 284 18.88 9.42 -3.61
N ILE A 285 19.54 9.74 -2.49
CA ILE A 285 20.29 10.99 -2.31
C ILE A 285 21.56 11.00 -3.19
N GLU A 286 22.28 9.88 -3.25
CA GLU A 286 23.55 9.79 -3.98
C GLU A 286 23.34 9.65 -5.49
N ASN A 287 22.38 8.81 -5.92
CA ASN A 287 22.25 8.36 -7.30
C ASN A 287 20.93 8.77 -7.97
N GLY A 288 19.95 9.32 -7.21
CA GLY A 288 18.61 9.61 -7.68
C GLY A 288 17.74 8.36 -7.94
N ARG A 289 18.28 7.17 -7.76
CA ARG A 289 17.62 5.88 -8.00
C ARG A 289 18.17 4.80 -7.08
N VAL A 290 17.39 3.74 -6.90
CA VAL A 290 17.82 2.54 -6.16
C VAL A 290 18.27 1.46 -7.14
N GLU A 291 19.50 1.01 -7.02
CA GLU A 291 20.03 -0.11 -7.77
C GLU A 291 19.75 -1.40 -6.99
N ARG A 292 18.95 -2.30 -7.57
CA ARG A 292 18.58 -3.56 -6.96
C ARG A 292 19.19 -4.73 -7.70
N ALA A 293 19.69 -5.68 -6.94
CA ALA A 293 20.10 -6.94 -7.49
C ALA A 293 18.90 -7.74 -8.00
N ARG A 294 19.13 -8.54 -9.04
CA ARG A 294 18.14 -9.46 -9.61
C ARG A 294 18.75 -10.84 -9.81
N LEU A 295 17.98 -11.84 -9.42
CA LEU A 295 18.32 -13.24 -9.64
C LEU A 295 17.90 -13.70 -11.06
N GLY A 296 16.77 -13.19 -11.53
CA GLY A 296 16.23 -13.52 -12.86
C GLY A 296 15.47 -14.83 -12.89
N ILE A 297 14.66 -15.10 -11.88
CA ILE A 297 13.75 -16.24 -11.81
C ILE A 297 12.32 -15.80 -11.55
N GLN A 298 11.36 -16.59 -12.04
CA GLN A 298 10.00 -16.61 -11.53
C GLN A 298 9.89 -17.84 -10.62
N TYR A 299 9.32 -17.67 -9.46
CA TYR A 299 9.21 -18.74 -8.47
C TYR A 299 7.89 -18.63 -7.69
N GLY A 300 7.54 -19.71 -7.02
CA GLY A 300 6.36 -19.78 -6.15
C GLY A 300 6.65 -20.65 -4.93
N PRO A 301 5.66 -20.86 -4.06
CA PRO A 301 5.82 -21.79 -2.93
C PRO A 301 6.06 -23.21 -3.46
N ALA A 302 6.95 -23.96 -2.81
CA ALA A 302 7.02 -25.39 -3.01
C ALA A 302 5.72 -26.05 -2.51
N THR A 303 5.23 -27.07 -3.23
CA THR A 303 4.00 -27.75 -2.83
C THR A 303 4.20 -28.53 -1.53
N GLU A 304 3.16 -28.67 -0.72
CA GLU A 304 3.23 -29.36 0.57
C GLU A 304 3.67 -30.83 0.38
N SER A 305 3.15 -31.49 -0.66
CA SER A 305 3.57 -32.85 -1.02
C SER A 305 5.06 -32.97 -1.35
N LEU A 306 5.66 -31.96 -2.00
CA LEU A 306 7.08 -31.96 -2.33
C LEU A 306 7.94 -31.69 -1.08
N ILE A 307 7.47 -30.79 -0.21
CA ILE A 307 8.11 -30.50 1.08
C ILE A 307 8.16 -31.76 1.95
N GLU A 308 7.04 -32.48 2.08
CA GLU A 308 6.97 -33.69 2.87
C GLU A 308 7.79 -34.84 2.25
N LEU A 309 7.72 -35.03 0.93
CA LEU A 309 8.43 -36.13 0.24
C LEU A 309 9.95 -35.99 0.36
N LEU A 310 10.47 -34.75 0.29
CA LEU A 310 11.91 -34.47 0.27
C LEU A 310 12.44 -33.90 1.60
N ASP A 311 11.61 -33.88 2.65
CA ASP A 311 11.95 -33.35 4.00
C ASP A 311 12.57 -31.92 3.92
N LEU A 312 11.90 -31.01 3.19
CA LEU A 312 12.40 -29.65 2.96
C LEU A 312 11.81 -28.66 3.98
N PRO A 313 12.48 -27.51 4.20
CA PRO A 313 11.89 -26.40 4.96
C PRO A 313 10.55 -25.94 4.35
N ARG A 314 9.54 -25.67 5.20
CA ARG A 314 8.20 -25.27 4.74
C ARG A 314 8.18 -23.97 3.93
N GLY A 315 9.17 -23.10 4.13
CA GLY A 315 9.30 -21.85 3.38
C GLY A 315 9.98 -21.97 2.02
N SER A 316 10.32 -23.16 1.57
CA SER A 316 11.06 -23.40 0.33
C SER A 316 10.35 -22.82 -0.91
N ALA A 317 11.14 -22.30 -1.84
CA ALA A 317 10.67 -21.69 -3.08
C ALA A 317 10.99 -22.55 -4.29
N MET A 318 9.98 -22.90 -5.10
CA MET A 318 10.15 -23.67 -6.34
C MET A 318 10.36 -22.73 -7.53
N VAL A 319 11.43 -22.94 -8.29
CA VAL A 319 11.77 -22.19 -9.50
C VAL A 319 10.87 -22.64 -10.65
N GLY A 320 10.03 -21.71 -11.14
CA GLY A 320 9.10 -21.96 -12.26
C GLY A 320 9.66 -21.59 -13.61
N ARG A 321 10.35 -20.44 -13.72
CA ARG A 321 10.96 -19.96 -14.98
C ARG A 321 12.28 -19.25 -14.67
N ILE A 322 13.19 -19.29 -15.62
CA ILE A 322 14.48 -18.61 -15.54
C ILE A 322 14.61 -17.71 -16.77
N THR A 323 14.96 -16.45 -16.54
CA THR A 323 15.30 -15.51 -17.62
C THR A 323 16.62 -15.91 -18.24
N GLU A 324 16.67 -16.08 -19.55
CA GLU A 324 17.88 -16.43 -20.28
C GLU A 324 18.97 -15.38 -20.06
N GLY A 325 20.22 -15.81 -19.86
CA GLY A 325 21.34 -14.92 -19.57
C GLY A 325 21.34 -14.29 -18.17
N SER A 326 20.32 -14.53 -17.34
CA SER A 326 20.26 -14.00 -15.98
C SER A 326 21.33 -14.57 -15.04
N ALA A 327 21.46 -13.95 -13.86
CA ALA A 327 22.37 -14.43 -12.80
C ALA A 327 22.10 -15.89 -12.44
N ALA A 328 20.84 -16.27 -12.29
CA ALA A 328 20.41 -17.64 -12.03
C ALA A 328 20.80 -18.60 -13.17
N ALA A 329 20.55 -18.18 -14.44
CA ALA A 329 20.93 -18.99 -15.61
C ALA A 329 22.44 -19.22 -15.67
N ARG A 330 23.24 -18.17 -15.47
CA ARG A 330 24.73 -18.27 -15.44
C ARG A 330 25.24 -19.15 -14.33
N ALA A 331 24.56 -19.16 -13.18
CA ALA A 331 24.91 -19.99 -12.02
C ALA A 331 24.42 -21.45 -12.16
N GLY A 332 23.68 -21.77 -13.20
CA GLY A 332 23.20 -23.14 -13.46
C GLY A 332 21.94 -23.52 -12.65
N VAL A 333 21.16 -22.56 -12.17
CA VAL A 333 19.82 -22.80 -11.64
C VAL A 333 18.94 -23.34 -12.76
N GLN A 334 18.05 -24.29 -12.47
CA GLN A 334 17.15 -24.91 -13.42
C GLN A 334 15.70 -24.79 -12.99
N THR A 335 14.80 -24.80 -13.96
CA THR A 335 13.35 -24.92 -13.70
C THR A 335 13.08 -26.22 -12.92
N GLY A 336 12.28 -26.13 -11.86
CA GLY A 336 12.00 -27.23 -10.95
C GLY A 336 12.96 -27.35 -9.76
N ASP A 337 14.04 -26.56 -9.69
CA ASP A 337 14.87 -26.47 -8.49
C ASP A 337 14.03 -25.91 -7.33
N VAL A 338 14.26 -26.44 -6.14
CA VAL A 338 13.64 -25.94 -4.91
C VAL A 338 14.70 -25.23 -4.07
N ILE A 339 14.61 -23.90 -3.95
CA ILE A 339 15.50 -23.11 -3.10
C ILE A 339 15.07 -23.30 -1.65
N THR A 340 15.97 -23.77 -0.81
CA THR A 340 15.73 -24.08 0.61
C THR A 340 16.39 -23.07 1.54
N HIS A 341 17.61 -22.59 1.18
CA HIS A 341 18.37 -21.63 1.97
C HIS A 341 19.02 -20.60 1.07
N ILE A 342 19.20 -19.40 1.62
CA ILE A 342 20.05 -18.35 1.03
C ILE A 342 21.09 -17.95 2.07
N ASN A 343 22.37 -17.96 1.70
CA ASN A 343 23.52 -17.66 2.59
C ASN A 343 23.51 -18.49 3.89
N GLY A 344 23.04 -19.73 3.82
CA GLY A 344 22.96 -20.65 4.96
C GLY A 344 21.72 -20.49 5.85
N SER A 345 20.89 -19.46 5.62
CA SER A 345 19.64 -19.25 6.35
C SER A 345 18.48 -19.95 5.64
N ALA A 346 17.75 -20.82 6.35
CA ALA A 346 16.55 -21.47 5.81
C ALA A 346 15.45 -20.46 5.52
N LEU A 347 14.80 -20.58 4.36
CA LEU A 347 13.65 -19.75 4.02
C LEU A 347 12.47 -20.10 4.94
N GLN A 348 11.89 -19.09 5.59
CA GLN A 348 10.67 -19.22 6.40
C GLN A 348 9.42 -19.17 5.51
N ASN A 349 9.54 -18.53 4.35
CA ASN A 349 8.54 -18.51 3.28
C ASN A 349 9.23 -18.18 1.95
N HIS A 350 8.60 -18.57 0.84
CA HIS A 350 9.15 -18.39 -0.51
C HIS A 350 9.40 -16.91 -0.90
N LEU A 351 8.67 -15.97 -0.30
CA LEU A 351 8.79 -14.54 -0.62
C LEU A 351 10.09 -13.93 -0.09
N GLU A 352 10.77 -14.58 0.85
CA GLU A 352 12.08 -14.15 1.34
C GLU A 352 13.16 -14.12 0.25
N VAL A 353 13.00 -14.90 -0.81
CA VAL A 353 13.91 -14.84 -1.96
C VAL A 353 13.97 -13.43 -2.53
N SER A 354 12.81 -12.79 -2.80
CA SER A 354 12.76 -11.40 -3.29
C SER A 354 13.30 -10.39 -2.28
N ASN A 355 13.03 -10.61 -0.98
CA ASN A 355 13.48 -9.68 0.06
C ASN A 355 15.01 -9.69 0.19
N ILE A 356 15.60 -10.88 0.27
CA ILE A 356 17.04 -11.03 0.42
C ILE A 356 17.75 -10.50 -0.83
N VAL A 357 17.33 -10.93 -2.03
CA VAL A 357 17.94 -10.48 -3.29
C VAL A 357 17.72 -8.99 -3.51
N GLY A 358 16.50 -8.48 -3.27
CA GLY A 358 16.16 -7.06 -3.45
C GLY A 358 16.86 -6.11 -2.48
N GLY A 359 17.37 -6.61 -1.34
CA GLY A 359 18.20 -5.87 -0.40
C GLY A 359 19.69 -5.81 -0.77
N LEU A 360 20.12 -6.54 -1.80
CA LEU A 360 21.50 -6.62 -2.26
C LEU A 360 21.74 -5.71 -3.48
N ARG A 361 23.01 -5.50 -3.81
CA ARG A 361 23.45 -4.69 -4.95
C ARG A 361 23.80 -5.59 -6.15
N PRO A 362 23.69 -5.08 -7.37
CA PRO A 362 24.29 -5.75 -8.54
C PRO A 362 25.77 -6.07 -8.31
N GLY A 363 26.17 -7.30 -8.62
CA GLY A 363 27.53 -7.81 -8.38
C GLY A 363 27.72 -8.49 -7.02
N ASP A 364 26.78 -8.37 -6.08
CA ASP A 364 26.87 -9.13 -4.83
C ASP A 364 26.73 -10.62 -5.10
N GLU A 365 27.44 -11.43 -4.30
CA GLU A 365 27.43 -12.87 -4.36
C GLU A 365 26.50 -13.46 -3.30
N ILE A 366 25.64 -14.40 -3.69
CA ILE A 366 24.83 -15.20 -2.77
C ILE A 366 25.08 -16.69 -2.98
N ARG A 367 24.93 -17.47 -1.89
CA ARG A 367 24.90 -18.94 -1.93
C ARG A 367 23.46 -19.41 -1.82
N LEU A 368 23.00 -20.15 -2.83
CA LEU A 368 21.70 -20.80 -2.85
C LEU A 368 21.89 -22.26 -2.49
N SER A 369 21.27 -22.76 -1.41
CA SER A 369 21.09 -24.20 -1.22
C SER A 369 19.80 -24.59 -1.93
N ILE A 370 19.90 -25.50 -2.86
CA ILE A 370 18.77 -25.98 -3.67
C ILE A 370 18.61 -27.49 -3.52
N ASN A 371 17.40 -27.98 -3.76
CA ASN A 371 17.13 -29.39 -4.01
C ASN A 371 16.74 -29.55 -5.48
N ARG A 372 17.45 -30.42 -6.19
CA ARG A 372 17.20 -30.77 -7.59
C ARG A 372 16.88 -32.26 -7.70
N ASN A 373 15.62 -32.58 -7.97
CA ASN A 373 15.15 -33.99 -8.11
C ASN A 373 15.48 -34.89 -6.91
N GLY A 374 15.57 -34.36 -5.70
CA GLY A 374 15.94 -35.09 -4.48
C GLY A 374 17.39 -34.89 -4.02
N ASP A 375 18.27 -34.36 -4.88
CA ASP A 375 19.67 -34.10 -4.55
C ASP A 375 19.86 -32.68 -4.02
N ALA A 376 20.46 -32.54 -2.85
CA ALA A 376 20.85 -31.27 -2.26
C ALA A 376 22.13 -30.75 -2.92
N MET A 377 22.11 -29.46 -3.34
CA MET A 377 23.22 -28.80 -4.02
C MET A 377 23.40 -27.38 -3.49
N GLU A 378 24.62 -26.86 -3.56
CA GLU A 378 24.91 -25.43 -3.37
C GLU A 378 25.35 -24.78 -4.69
N LEU A 379 24.77 -23.63 -4.99
CA LEU A 379 25.13 -22.80 -6.14
C LEU A 379 25.55 -21.42 -5.65
N THR A 380 26.68 -20.94 -6.16
CA THR A 380 27.11 -19.55 -5.96
C THR A 380 26.61 -18.71 -7.11
N VAL A 381 25.92 -17.62 -6.79
CA VAL A 381 25.30 -16.73 -7.77
C VAL A 381 25.81 -15.31 -7.61
N ASN A 382 26.42 -14.78 -8.64
CA ASN A 382 26.73 -13.34 -8.75
C ASN A 382 25.51 -12.63 -9.33
N LEU A 383 24.88 -11.78 -8.52
CA LEU A 383 23.62 -11.14 -8.86
C LEU A 383 23.80 -10.10 -9.98
N GLY A 384 22.82 -10.02 -10.86
CA GLY A 384 22.76 -9.02 -11.94
C GLY A 384 22.03 -7.75 -11.49
N GLY A 385 22.15 -6.68 -12.30
CA GLY A 385 21.42 -5.43 -12.12
C GLY A 385 20.11 -5.39 -12.91
N ALA A 386 19.27 -4.42 -12.61
CA ALA A 386 18.07 -4.14 -13.40
C ALA A 386 18.41 -3.56 -14.79
N ASP A 387 19.57 -2.91 -14.90
CA ASP A 387 20.08 -2.28 -16.14
C ASP A 387 20.86 -3.27 -17.03
N ASP A 388 21.04 -4.53 -16.62
CA ASP A 388 21.54 -5.55 -17.54
C ASP A 388 20.57 -5.62 -18.72
N GLU A 389 21.06 -5.49 -19.97
CA GLU A 389 20.26 -5.47 -21.21
C GLU A 389 19.22 -6.60 -21.26
N ILE A 390 19.55 -7.72 -20.65
CA ILE A 390 18.72 -8.92 -20.50
C ILE A 390 17.45 -8.67 -19.68
N PHE A 391 17.51 -7.80 -18.65
CA PHE A 391 16.35 -7.45 -17.82
C PHE A 391 15.55 -6.29 -18.39
N ALA A 392 16.19 -5.39 -19.16
CA ALA A 392 15.52 -4.31 -19.86
C ALA A 392 14.53 -4.85 -20.92
N GLU A 393 14.86 -5.95 -21.62
CA GLU A 393 13.95 -6.63 -22.53
C GLU A 393 12.85 -7.42 -21.80
N ALA A 394 13.17 -8.05 -20.66
CA ALA A 394 12.20 -8.80 -19.86
C ALA A 394 11.21 -7.89 -19.11
N ASP A 395 11.66 -6.73 -18.62
CA ASP A 395 10.81 -5.72 -17.98
C ASP A 395 9.91 -4.99 -19.01
N GLN A 396 10.38 -4.82 -20.24
CA GLN A 396 9.55 -4.31 -21.34
C GLN A 396 8.45 -5.31 -21.73
N SER A 397 8.66 -6.61 -21.52
CA SER A 397 7.65 -7.64 -21.77
C SER A 397 6.70 -7.85 -20.58
N ASN A 398 7.05 -7.38 -19.38
CA ASN A 398 6.28 -7.59 -18.13
C ASN A 398 5.76 -6.29 -17.50
N ARG A 399 6.17 -5.14 -17.98
CA ARG A 399 5.39 -3.93 -17.75
C ARG A 399 4.07 -4.14 -18.48
N PRO A 400 2.90 -3.88 -17.86
CA PRO A 400 1.76 -3.50 -18.66
C PRO A 400 2.29 -2.32 -19.47
N SER A 401 2.64 -2.58 -20.72
CA SER A 401 3.14 -1.56 -21.62
C SER A 401 2.18 -0.40 -21.49
N LYS A 402 2.68 0.73 -20.96
CA LYS A 402 2.09 2.02 -21.28
C LYS A 402 1.97 1.95 -22.79
N PRO A 403 0.76 2.00 -23.36
CA PRO A 403 0.62 1.76 -24.80
C PRO A 403 1.64 2.64 -25.47
N SER A 404 2.54 2.05 -26.25
CA SER A 404 3.34 2.80 -27.20
C SER A 404 2.31 3.58 -28.00
N ALA A 405 2.61 4.80 -28.40
CA ALA A 405 1.70 5.72 -29.06
C ALA A 405 1.13 5.25 -30.42
N GLU A 406 1.05 3.95 -30.68
CA GLU A 406 0.11 3.31 -31.57
C GLU A 406 -1.15 3.08 -30.75
N ALA A 407 -2.21 3.82 -31.08
CA ALA A 407 -3.48 3.80 -30.42
C ALA A 407 -3.93 2.35 -30.15
N ASP A 408 -4.19 2.02 -28.86
CA ASP A 408 -4.81 0.75 -28.49
C ASP A 408 -6.12 0.61 -29.31
N PRO A 409 -6.23 -0.37 -30.19
CA PRO A 409 -7.37 -0.46 -31.11
C PRO A 409 -8.72 -0.62 -30.41
N GLY A 410 -8.70 -0.97 -29.12
CA GLY A 410 -9.89 -1.07 -28.29
C GLY A 410 -10.20 0.18 -27.46
N ALA A 411 -9.34 1.19 -27.48
CA ALA A 411 -9.45 2.35 -26.58
C ALA A 411 -10.76 3.12 -26.77
N GLU A 412 -11.21 3.33 -28.00
CA GLU A 412 -12.49 3.99 -28.30
C GLU A 412 -13.69 3.21 -27.76
N LEU A 413 -13.58 1.89 -27.63
CA LEU A 413 -14.61 1.01 -27.08
C LEU A 413 -14.49 0.84 -25.55
N GLY A 414 -13.56 1.55 -24.91
CA GLY A 414 -13.29 1.43 -23.47
C GLY A 414 -12.63 0.11 -23.07
N MET A 415 -11.86 -0.51 -23.97
CA MET A 415 -11.18 -1.77 -23.73
C MET A 415 -9.69 -1.65 -24.08
N SER A 416 -8.87 -2.46 -23.41
CA SER A 416 -7.49 -2.71 -23.80
C SER A 416 -7.36 -4.10 -24.37
N LEU A 417 -6.81 -4.19 -25.58
CA LEU A 417 -6.72 -5.42 -26.38
C LEU A 417 -5.26 -5.83 -26.56
N VAL A 418 -4.99 -7.11 -26.35
CA VAL A 418 -3.65 -7.71 -26.55
C VAL A 418 -3.79 -8.98 -27.40
N THR A 419 -2.90 -9.15 -28.37
CA THR A 419 -2.83 -10.41 -29.14
C THR A 419 -2.61 -11.59 -28.21
N LEU A 420 -3.37 -12.66 -28.39
CA LEU A 420 -3.28 -13.87 -27.58
C LEU A 420 -1.87 -14.47 -27.70
N ASN A 421 -1.15 -14.50 -26.59
CA ASN A 421 0.16 -15.11 -26.45
C ASN A 421 0.14 -16.26 -25.46
N ASP A 422 1.25 -16.99 -25.30
CA ASP A 422 1.30 -18.17 -24.44
C ASP A 422 1.04 -17.85 -22.96
N ALA A 423 1.43 -16.66 -22.48
CA ALA A 423 1.14 -16.23 -21.12
C ALA A 423 -0.35 -16.03 -20.88
N LEU A 424 -1.05 -15.38 -21.83
CA LEU A 424 -2.49 -15.18 -21.75
C LEU A 424 -3.27 -16.48 -21.99
N ARG A 425 -2.76 -17.41 -22.85
CA ARG A 425 -3.30 -18.75 -22.98
C ARG A 425 -3.34 -19.49 -21.65
N ASN A 426 -2.19 -19.50 -20.97
CA ASN A 426 -2.06 -20.18 -19.67
C ASN A 426 -2.90 -19.47 -18.59
N ARG A 427 -2.94 -18.14 -18.59
CA ARG A 427 -3.70 -17.36 -17.59
C ARG A 427 -5.20 -17.59 -17.70
N TYR A 428 -5.74 -17.62 -18.92
CA TYR A 428 -7.18 -17.70 -19.17
C TYR A 428 -7.66 -19.08 -19.63
N GLY A 429 -6.77 -20.05 -19.83
CA GLY A 429 -7.12 -21.44 -20.18
C GLY A 429 -7.54 -21.62 -21.64
N PHE A 430 -6.90 -20.92 -22.59
CA PHE A 430 -7.10 -21.10 -24.03
C PHE A 430 -6.21 -22.18 -24.61
N ASP A 431 -6.70 -22.86 -25.67
CA ASP A 431 -5.96 -23.90 -26.39
C ASP A 431 -4.83 -23.32 -27.27
N GLN A 432 -3.83 -24.17 -27.60
CA GLN A 432 -2.73 -23.77 -28.48
C GLN A 432 -3.19 -23.36 -29.90
N ARG A 433 -4.38 -23.80 -30.32
CA ARG A 433 -4.97 -23.50 -31.64
C ARG A 433 -5.77 -22.21 -31.68
N ASP A 434 -6.12 -21.66 -30.52
CA ASP A 434 -6.89 -20.43 -30.43
C ASP A 434 -6.07 -19.24 -30.92
N GLN A 435 -6.67 -18.36 -31.69
CA GLN A 435 -6.08 -17.12 -32.19
C GLN A 435 -7.08 -15.99 -32.00
N GLY A 436 -6.59 -14.79 -31.73
CA GLY A 436 -7.44 -13.64 -31.51
C GLY A 436 -6.82 -12.58 -30.64
N VAL A 437 -7.61 -11.62 -30.19
CA VAL A 437 -7.23 -10.59 -29.25
C VAL A 437 -7.97 -10.77 -27.94
N VAL A 438 -7.23 -10.72 -26.83
CA VAL A 438 -7.76 -10.86 -25.47
C VAL A 438 -8.09 -9.49 -24.93
N VAL A 439 -9.26 -9.34 -24.33
CA VAL A 439 -9.63 -8.18 -23.52
C VAL A 439 -8.90 -8.29 -22.18
N VAL A 440 -7.83 -7.52 -22.01
CA VAL A 440 -7.02 -7.53 -20.78
C VAL A 440 -7.49 -6.50 -19.76
N ARG A 441 -8.29 -5.53 -20.23
CA ARG A 441 -8.94 -4.52 -19.39
C ARG A 441 -10.20 -4.04 -20.10
N ILE A 442 -11.26 -3.78 -19.34
CA ILE A 442 -12.51 -3.19 -19.85
C ILE A 442 -13.07 -2.21 -18.84
N ASP A 443 -13.50 -1.05 -19.33
CA ASP A 443 -14.17 -0.06 -18.52
C ASP A 443 -15.58 -0.51 -18.17
N ALA A 444 -15.91 -0.54 -16.90
CA ALA A 444 -17.24 -0.93 -16.42
C ALA A 444 -18.37 0.01 -16.89
N GLU A 445 -18.05 1.22 -17.31
CA GLU A 445 -19.00 2.18 -17.86
C GLU A 445 -19.08 2.13 -19.39
N SER A 446 -18.17 1.44 -20.06
CA SER A 446 -18.17 1.28 -21.52
C SER A 446 -19.40 0.54 -22.00
N ASP A 447 -19.81 0.83 -23.24
CA ASP A 447 -20.90 0.14 -23.90
C ASP A 447 -20.58 -1.36 -24.09
N ALA A 448 -19.32 -1.68 -24.33
CA ALA A 448 -18.81 -3.03 -24.44
C ALA A 448 -19.00 -3.85 -23.14
N TYR A 449 -18.87 -3.22 -21.96
CA TYR A 449 -19.13 -3.86 -20.68
C TYR A 449 -20.63 -3.94 -20.36
N ARG A 450 -21.39 -2.83 -20.59
CA ARG A 450 -22.82 -2.71 -20.24
C ARG A 450 -23.69 -3.68 -21.01
N ASN A 451 -23.38 -3.93 -22.28
CA ASN A 451 -24.06 -4.93 -23.11
C ASN A 451 -23.85 -6.37 -22.63
N GLY A 452 -23.14 -6.54 -21.51
CA GLY A 452 -23.10 -7.78 -20.76
C GLY A 452 -22.24 -8.89 -21.35
N SER A 453 -21.68 -8.69 -22.51
CA SER A 453 -21.06 -9.75 -23.30
C SER A 453 -19.53 -9.75 -23.19
N LEU A 454 -18.89 -8.60 -23.08
CA LEU A 454 -17.43 -8.48 -22.96
C LEU A 454 -17.00 -8.34 -21.50
N ARG A 455 -15.98 -9.08 -21.14
CA ARG A 455 -15.35 -9.09 -19.81
C ARG A 455 -13.85 -9.29 -19.98
N GLU A 456 -13.08 -8.95 -18.98
CA GLU A 456 -11.65 -9.31 -18.92
C GLU A 456 -11.47 -10.82 -19.11
N GLY A 457 -10.50 -11.21 -19.92
CA GLY A 457 -10.28 -12.59 -20.32
C GLY A 457 -11.10 -13.08 -21.52
N ALA A 458 -12.00 -12.28 -22.09
CA ALA A 458 -12.70 -12.64 -23.32
C ALA A 458 -11.74 -12.61 -24.52
N LEU A 459 -11.77 -13.62 -25.38
CA LEU A 459 -11.01 -13.69 -26.62
C LEU A 459 -11.89 -13.30 -27.80
N ILE A 460 -11.60 -12.19 -28.45
CA ILE A 460 -12.25 -11.77 -29.67
C ILE A 460 -11.58 -12.49 -30.83
N VAL A 461 -12.38 -13.30 -31.57
CA VAL A 461 -11.89 -14.12 -32.68
C VAL A 461 -12.41 -13.63 -34.05
N GLU A 462 -13.46 -12.79 -34.07
CA GLU A 462 -14.05 -12.26 -35.29
C GLU A 462 -14.68 -10.88 -34.98
N LEU A 463 -14.51 -9.94 -35.88
CA LEU A 463 -15.11 -8.61 -35.85
C LEU A 463 -15.81 -8.35 -37.19
N ASP A 464 -17.09 -8.00 -37.14
CA ASP A 464 -17.96 -7.78 -38.32
C ASP A 464 -17.79 -8.87 -39.41
N LYS A 465 -17.88 -10.13 -38.98
CA LYS A 465 -17.77 -11.34 -39.83
C LYS A 465 -16.38 -11.54 -40.46
N GLN A 466 -15.35 -10.78 -40.02
CA GLN A 466 -13.99 -10.96 -40.46
C GLN A 466 -13.15 -11.55 -39.33
N PRO A 467 -12.31 -12.57 -39.60
CA PRO A 467 -11.49 -13.19 -38.56
C PRO A 467 -10.42 -12.20 -38.03
N VAL A 468 -10.22 -12.22 -36.72
CA VAL A 468 -9.22 -11.40 -36.01
C VAL A 468 -8.22 -12.33 -35.36
N SER A 469 -6.98 -12.32 -35.86
CA SER A 469 -5.85 -13.12 -35.30
C SER A 469 -4.99 -12.37 -34.31
N ASP A 470 -4.93 -11.05 -34.42
CA ASP A 470 -4.04 -10.17 -33.69
C ASP A 470 -4.59 -8.73 -33.63
N THR A 471 -3.96 -7.86 -32.83
CA THR A 471 -4.35 -6.45 -32.66
C THR A 471 -4.30 -5.64 -33.96
N GLN A 472 -3.42 -5.99 -34.92
CA GLN A 472 -3.35 -5.32 -36.22
C GLN A 472 -4.55 -5.72 -37.11
N ALA A 473 -4.94 -6.99 -37.06
CA ALA A 473 -6.14 -7.47 -37.77
C ALA A 473 -7.39 -6.80 -37.22
N PHE A 474 -7.50 -6.69 -35.89
CA PHE A 474 -8.59 -5.95 -35.24
C PHE A 474 -8.65 -4.50 -35.71
N SER A 475 -7.53 -3.78 -35.65
CA SER A 475 -7.45 -2.36 -36.09
C SER A 475 -7.88 -2.17 -37.53
N ARG A 476 -7.45 -3.06 -38.44
CA ARG A 476 -7.80 -2.98 -39.87
C ARG A 476 -9.31 -3.14 -40.10
N VAL A 477 -9.95 -4.10 -39.41
CA VAL A 477 -11.38 -4.32 -39.53
C VAL A 477 -12.14 -3.17 -38.90
N TYR A 478 -11.74 -2.76 -37.68
CA TYR A 478 -12.39 -1.68 -36.94
C TYR A 478 -12.33 -0.32 -37.66
N ALA A 479 -11.23 -0.04 -38.37
CA ALA A 479 -11.06 1.21 -39.11
C ALA A 479 -12.09 1.33 -40.27
N ASN A 480 -12.59 0.21 -40.82
CA ASN A 480 -13.57 0.20 -41.91
C ASN A 480 -15.04 0.34 -41.44
N ILE A 481 -15.30 0.32 -40.14
CA ILE A 481 -16.63 0.54 -39.57
C ILE A 481 -16.85 2.04 -39.47
N GLU A 482 -17.99 2.56 -39.89
CA GLU A 482 -18.32 3.98 -39.79
C GLU A 482 -18.69 4.33 -38.33
N ALA A 483 -18.43 5.58 -37.92
CA ALA A 483 -18.82 6.07 -36.59
C ALA A 483 -20.37 6.04 -36.47
N GLY A 484 -20.87 5.56 -35.35
CA GLY A 484 -22.31 5.34 -35.13
C GLY A 484 -22.86 4.01 -35.60
N ASP A 485 -22.10 3.25 -36.41
CA ASP A 485 -22.55 1.93 -36.89
C ASP A 485 -22.41 0.83 -35.85
N ALA A 486 -23.40 -0.08 -35.85
CA ALA A 486 -23.35 -1.30 -35.05
C ALA A 486 -22.61 -2.41 -35.82
N PHE A 487 -21.77 -3.15 -35.16
CA PHE A 487 -20.98 -4.25 -35.70
C PHE A 487 -21.01 -5.48 -34.80
N LEU A 488 -20.78 -6.65 -35.38
CA LEU A 488 -20.80 -7.93 -34.68
C LEU A 488 -19.40 -8.27 -34.12
N VAL A 489 -19.37 -8.76 -32.88
CA VAL A 489 -18.18 -9.28 -32.23
C VAL A 489 -18.42 -10.73 -31.83
N ARG A 490 -17.56 -11.64 -32.32
CA ARG A 490 -17.57 -13.03 -31.89
C ARG A 490 -16.51 -13.26 -30.83
N ILE A 491 -16.94 -13.81 -29.72
CA ILE A 491 -16.15 -13.96 -28.51
C ILE A 491 -16.06 -15.42 -28.13
N GLN A 492 -14.88 -15.91 -27.83
CA GLN A 492 -14.65 -17.17 -27.14
C GLN A 492 -14.37 -16.90 -25.65
N ARG A 493 -15.08 -17.61 -24.78
CA ARG A 493 -14.85 -17.50 -23.32
C ARG A 493 -13.87 -18.57 -22.86
N PRO A 494 -13.06 -18.29 -21.80
CA PRO A 494 -12.18 -19.29 -21.21
C PRO A 494 -12.96 -20.52 -20.71
N GLN A 495 -12.31 -21.70 -20.69
CA GLN A 495 -12.81 -22.94 -20.09
C GLN A 495 -14.12 -23.49 -20.71
N ASP A 496 -14.18 -23.62 -22.03
CA ASP A 496 -15.31 -24.25 -22.78
C ASP A 496 -16.70 -23.64 -22.56
N ALA A 497 -16.79 -22.40 -22.10
CA ALA A 497 -18.06 -21.70 -21.94
C ALA A 497 -18.72 -21.28 -23.27
N GLY A 498 -18.19 -21.81 -24.40
CA GLY A 498 -18.76 -21.64 -25.75
C GLY A 498 -18.38 -20.32 -26.42
N VAL A 499 -18.77 -20.24 -27.70
CA VAL A 499 -18.64 -19.04 -28.54
C VAL A 499 -19.92 -18.22 -28.43
N MET A 500 -19.80 -16.92 -28.23
CA MET A 500 -20.93 -15.98 -28.20
C MET A 500 -20.73 -14.87 -29.22
N VAL A 501 -21.82 -14.39 -29.76
CA VAL A 501 -21.85 -13.22 -30.67
C VAL A 501 -22.60 -12.10 -29.98
N THR A 502 -22.00 -10.91 -29.96
CA THR A 502 -22.64 -9.68 -29.47
C THR A 502 -22.50 -8.57 -30.49
N ALA A 503 -23.28 -7.51 -30.33
CA ALA A 503 -23.18 -6.29 -31.15
C ALA A 503 -22.63 -5.15 -30.28
N LEU A 504 -21.72 -4.37 -30.85
CA LEU A 504 -21.23 -3.11 -30.27
C LEU A 504 -21.48 -1.98 -31.26
N THR A 505 -21.54 -0.75 -30.79
CA THR A 505 -21.64 0.44 -31.64
C THR A 505 -20.30 1.19 -31.61
N LYS A 506 -19.81 1.60 -32.79
CA LYS A 506 -18.61 2.43 -32.85
C LYS A 506 -18.97 3.82 -32.36
N PRO A 507 -18.23 4.38 -31.38
CA PRO A 507 -18.47 5.75 -30.91
C PRO A 507 -18.39 6.79 -32.03
N GLU A 508 -19.16 7.91 -31.85
CA GLU A 508 -19.16 9.04 -32.79
C GLU A 508 -17.85 9.84 -32.73
#